data_4fa295b16a6f5c7a78662ec7157a5252
#
_entry.id   4fa295b16a6f5c7a78662ec7157a5252
#
_cell.length_a   1.000
_cell.length_b   1.000
_cell.length_c   1.000
_cell.angle_alpha   90.00
_cell.angle_beta   90.00
_cell.angle_gamma   90.00
#
_symmetry.space_group_name_H-M   'P 1'
#
loop_
_entity.id
_entity.type
_entity.pdbx_description
1 polymer ?
#
loop_
_entity_poly.entity_id
_entity_poly.type
_entity_poly.pdbx_seq_one_letter_code
_entity_poly.pdbx_strand_id
1 'polypeptide(L)'
;MAALFTAGACMFQRIPPATRALLIANVVVFLLQLATRDAFSTPFALWPLGGDGYGSPGFMPWQLLTYGFMHGGFQHLFFNMLALYMFGGPLEQTWGSRRFTTYYLICIAGAGLCQLAVGWWMVQAGNAAYPTLGASGGVFGLLLAYGMLFPYQQIMLLFPPIPMKARTFVILYGVAELFLGFTGLQPGVAHFAHLGGMLFGWLVIRYWRGQPPFGGNRRKRPPLRSV
;
A
#
# COMPACT_ATOMS: atom_id res chain seq x y z
N MET A 1 14.81 37.16 25.58
CA MET A 1 15.08 35.79 26.04
C MET A 1 13.83 34.90 26.01
N ALA A 2 12.85 35.18 25.13
CA ALA A 2 11.57 34.45 25.04
C ALA A 2 11.32 33.75 23.69
N ALA A 3 12.30 33.73 22.78
CA ALA A 3 12.12 33.17 21.41
C ALA A 3 12.69 31.73 21.22
N LEU A 4 13.25 31.14 22.26
CA LEU A 4 13.90 29.82 22.20
C LEU A 4 13.00 28.64 22.67
N PHE A 5 11.80 28.93 23.19
CA PHE A 5 10.90 27.91 23.73
C PHE A 5 9.76 27.48 22.76
N THR A 6 9.61 28.10 21.59
CA THR A 6 8.55 27.76 20.65
C THR A 6 8.96 26.73 19.58
N ALA A 7 10.25 26.39 19.46
CA ALA A 7 10.74 25.40 18.48
C ALA A 7 10.55 23.93 18.94
N GLY A 8 10.34 23.67 20.23
CA GLY A 8 10.18 22.32 20.79
C GLY A 8 8.78 21.72 20.68
N ALA A 9 7.76 22.53 20.46
CA ALA A 9 6.36 22.07 20.44
C ALA A 9 5.90 21.45 19.12
N CYS A 10 6.71 21.49 18.07
CA CYS A 10 6.34 21.01 16.72
C CYS A 10 6.73 19.54 16.44
N MET A 11 7.32 18.83 17.39
CA MET A 11 7.89 17.48 17.15
C MET A 11 6.96 16.30 17.48
N PHE A 12 5.77 16.53 18.04
CA PHE A 12 4.74 15.52 18.21
C PHE A 12 3.45 15.93 17.51
N GLN A 13 3.48 16.06 16.18
CA GLN A 13 2.23 16.11 15.44
C GLN A 13 1.47 14.82 15.73
N ARG A 14 0.27 14.93 16.30
CA ARG A 14 -0.60 13.77 16.56
C ARG A 14 -0.83 13.05 15.23
N ILE A 15 -0.60 11.74 15.21
CA ILE A 15 -0.89 10.90 14.04
C ILE A 15 -2.34 11.15 13.62
N PRO A 16 -2.61 11.52 12.36
CA PRO A 16 -3.97 11.77 11.89
C PRO A 16 -4.88 10.56 12.10
N PRO A 17 -6.20 10.78 12.30
CA PRO A 17 -7.09 9.77 12.83
C PRO A 17 -7.22 8.51 11.96
N ALA A 18 -7.27 8.63 10.63
CA ALA A 18 -7.39 7.47 9.76
C ALA A 18 -6.08 6.69 9.67
N THR A 19 -4.92 7.38 9.57
CA THR A 19 -3.60 6.74 9.64
C THR A 19 -3.46 5.98 10.96
N ARG A 20 -3.82 6.58 12.08
CA ARG A 20 -3.79 5.93 13.39
C ARG A 20 -4.71 4.72 13.46
N ALA A 21 -5.94 4.82 12.94
CA ALA A 21 -6.89 3.72 12.93
C ALA A 21 -6.38 2.54 12.08
N LEU A 22 -5.78 2.81 10.91
CA LEU A 22 -5.19 1.79 10.06
C LEU A 22 -4.00 1.11 10.73
N LEU A 23 -3.11 1.88 11.40
CA LEU A 23 -1.98 1.32 12.16
C LEU A 23 -2.49 0.36 13.24
N ILE A 24 -3.46 0.79 14.05
CA ILE A 24 -4.04 -0.02 15.13
C ILE A 24 -4.71 -1.26 14.55
N ALA A 25 -5.51 -1.13 13.49
CA ALA A 25 -6.21 -2.26 12.86
C ALA A 25 -5.24 -3.35 12.39
N ASN A 26 -4.14 -2.97 11.72
CA ASN A 26 -3.11 -3.92 11.27
C ASN A 26 -2.43 -4.64 12.45
N VAL A 27 -2.09 -3.90 13.51
CA VAL A 27 -1.48 -4.49 14.71
C VAL A 27 -2.46 -5.46 15.39
N VAL A 28 -3.74 -5.07 15.56
CA VAL A 28 -4.75 -5.93 16.19
C VAL A 28 -4.97 -7.19 15.36
N VAL A 29 -5.09 -7.07 14.03
CA VAL A 29 -5.24 -8.24 13.14
C VAL A 29 -4.03 -9.15 13.24
N PHE A 30 -2.81 -8.60 13.30
CA PHE A 30 -1.59 -9.40 13.45
C PHE A 30 -1.54 -10.15 14.80
N LEU A 31 -1.97 -9.52 15.89
CA LEU A 31 -2.09 -10.19 17.20
C LEU A 31 -3.13 -11.31 17.17
N LEU A 32 -4.25 -11.13 16.47
CA LEU A 32 -5.25 -12.18 16.24
C LEU A 32 -4.66 -13.33 15.42
N GLN A 33 -3.88 -13.05 14.37
CA GLN A 33 -3.17 -14.08 13.60
C GLN A 33 -2.22 -14.90 14.49
N LEU A 34 -1.46 -14.24 15.37
CA LEU A 34 -0.55 -14.94 16.31
C LEU A 34 -1.31 -15.84 17.30
N ALA A 35 -2.46 -15.37 17.78
CA ALA A 35 -3.26 -16.11 18.76
C ALA A 35 -4.00 -17.31 18.15
N THR A 36 -4.45 -17.19 16.89
CA THR A 36 -5.33 -18.18 16.23
C THR A 36 -4.66 -18.95 15.12
N ARG A 37 -3.42 -18.57 14.75
CA ARG A 37 -2.63 -19.15 13.67
C ARG A 37 -3.41 -19.25 12.35
N ASP A 38 -3.39 -20.37 11.69
CA ASP A 38 -3.98 -20.58 10.35
C ASP A 38 -5.51 -20.49 10.34
N ALA A 39 -6.18 -20.75 11.47
CA ALA A 39 -7.63 -20.70 11.57
C ALA A 39 -8.19 -19.30 11.21
N PHE A 40 -7.49 -18.22 11.57
CA PHE A 40 -7.86 -16.87 11.17
C PHE A 40 -7.26 -16.50 9.80
N SER A 41 -6.00 -16.90 9.55
CA SER A 41 -5.30 -16.46 8.33
C SER A 41 -5.91 -17.05 7.07
N THR A 42 -6.27 -18.32 7.08
CA THR A 42 -6.76 -19.05 5.89
C THR A 42 -8.00 -18.42 5.25
N PRO A 43 -9.11 -18.08 5.95
CA PRO A 43 -10.29 -17.52 5.31
C PRO A 43 -10.15 -16.06 4.86
N PHE A 44 -9.17 -15.31 5.40
CA PHE A 44 -9.04 -13.86 5.16
C PHE A 44 -7.86 -13.46 4.29
N ALA A 45 -6.87 -14.35 4.07
CA ALA A 45 -5.80 -14.16 3.10
C ALA A 45 -6.34 -14.22 1.67
N LEU A 46 -5.67 -13.59 0.72
CA LEU A 46 -6.07 -13.57 -0.69
C LEU A 46 -5.58 -14.83 -1.39
N TRP A 47 -6.49 -15.74 -1.70
CA TRP A 47 -6.20 -16.98 -2.44
C TRP A 47 -6.40 -16.79 -3.94
N PRO A 48 -5.57 -17.44 -4.79
CA PRO A 48 -5.72 -17.36 -6.24
C PRO A 48 -7.00 -18.06 -6.71
N LEU A 49 -7.49 -17.63 -7.89
CA LEU A 49 -8.58 -18.30 -8.57
C LEU A 49 -8.12 -19.67 -9.12
N GLY A 50 -9.00 -20.68 -9.04
CA GLY A 50 -8.72 -22.02 -9.57
C GLY A 50 -7.74 -22.84 -8.73
N GLY A 51 -7.46 -22.38 -7.49
CA GLY A 51 -6.59 -23.08 -6.56
C GLY A 51 -7.28 -24.10 -5.64
N ASP A 52 -8.45 -24.61 -6.01
CA ASP A 52 -9.36 -25.44 -5.18
C ASP A 52 -8.84 -26.86 -4.92
N GLY A 53 -7.53 -27.05 -4.95
CA GLY A 53 -6.82 -28.29 -4.60
C GLY A 53 -5.80 -28.04 -3.49
N TYR A 54 -5.43 -29.07 -2.74
CA TYR A 54 -4.33 -29.02 -1.77
C TYR A 54 -4.58 -28.13 -0.53
N GLY A 55 -5.83 -28.06 -0.03
CA GLY A 55 -6.15 -27.34 1.22
C GLY A 55 -6.33 -25.82 1.07
N SER A 56 -6.37 -25.30 -0.15
CA SER A 56 -6.78 -23.93 -0.43
C SER A 56 -8.30 -23.81 -0.26
N PRO A 57 -8.80 -22.79 0.50
CA PRO A 57 -10.24 -22.53 0.62
C PRO A 57 -10.81 -21.87 -0.64
N GLY A 58 -9.99 -21.54 -1.64
CA GLY A 58 -10.36 -20.78 -2.81
C GLY A 58 -10.53 -19.28 -2.54
N PHE A 59 -10.77 -18.53 -3.62
CA PHE A 59 -11.02 -17.09 -3.55
C PHE A 59 -12.40 -16.78 -3.01
N MET A 60 -12.46 -15.82 -2.08
CA MET A 60 -13.68 -15.22 -1.55
C MET A 60 -13.65 -13.70 -1.71
N PRO A 61 -14.78 -13.03 -2.07
CA PRO A 61 -14.76 -11.60 -2.42
C PRO A 61 -14.22 -10.65 -1.33
N TRP A 62 -14.45 -10.96 -0.05
CA TRP A 62 -13.93 -10.15 1.06
C TRP A 62 -12.41 -10.17 1.16
N GLN A 63 -11.76 -11.20 0.62
CA GLN A 63 -10.29 -11.32 0.61
C GLN A 63 -9.62 -10.18 -0.15
N LEU A 64 -10.31 -9.52 -1.11
CA LEU A 64 -9.80 -8.33 -1.79
C LEU A 64 -9.48 -7.15 -0.85
N LEU A 65 -10.02 -7.15 0.34
CA LEU A 65 -9.76 -6.11 1.34
C LEU A 65 -9.07 -6.68 2.58
N THR A 66 -9.51 -7.84 3.06
CA THR A 66 -9.05 -8.40 4.34
C THR A 66 -7.57 -8.78 4.32
N TYR A 67 -7.06 -9.29 3.20
CA TYR A 67 -5.65 -9.65 3.05
C TYR A 67 -4.72 -8.48 3.33
N GLY A 68 -5.16 -7.25 3.03
CA GLY A 68 -4.41 -6.01 3.21
C GLY A 68 -4.22 -5.60 4.68
N PHE A 69 -4.77 -6.34 5.63
CA PHE A 69 -4.57 -6.14 7.07
C PHE A 69 -3.77 -7.26 7.73
N MET A 70 -3.42 -8.29 6.97
CA MET A 70 -2.72 -9.48 7.47
C MET A 70 -1.22 -9.39 7.17
N HIS A 71 -0.39 -10.05 7.97
CA HIS A 71 1.05 -10.01 7.81
C HIS A 71 1.70 -11.37 8.05
N GLY A 72 2.72 -11.70 7.22
CA GLY A 72 3.44 -12.97 7.28
C GLY A 72 4.49 -13.07 8.40
N GLY A 73 4.68 -12.00 9.19
CA GLY A 73 5.62 -11.98 10.30
C GLY A 73 5.88 -10.57 10.81
N PHE A 74 6.59 -10.46 11.94
CA PHE A 74 6.86 -9.19 12.61
C PHE A 74 7.61 -8.18 11.71
N GLN A 75 8.62 -8.64 10.97
CA GLN A 75 9.39 -7.77 10.08
C GLN A 75 8.50 -7.18 8.97
N HIS A 76 7.62 -8.01 8.39
CA HIS A 76 6.67 -7.60 7.36
C HIS A 76 5.70 -6.55 7.91
N LEU A 77 5.12 -6.77 9.10
CA LEU A 77 4.28 -5.78 9.78
C LEU A 77 5.05 -4.48 10.02
N PHE A 78 6.25 -4.58 10.61
CA PHE A 78 7.04 -3.42 10.99
C PHE A 78 7.29 -2.47 9.81
N PHE A 79 7.78 -2.98 8.68
CA PHE A 79 8.06 -2.13 7.52
C PHE A 79 6.80 -1.57 6.87
N ASN A 80 5.69 -2.32 6.84
CA ASN A 80 4.42 -1.79 6.37
C ASN A 80 3.91 -0.65 7.28
N MET A 81 3.95 -0.83 8.59
CA MET A 81 3.50 0.19 9.54
C MET A 81 4.40 1.43 9.54
N LEU A 82 5.70 1.25 9.42
CA LEU A 82 6.64 2.35 9.27
C LEU A 82 6.33 3.19 8.02
N ALA A 83 6.13 2.53 6.89
CA ALA A 83 5.79 3.22 5.64
C ALA A 83 4.40 3.88 5.69
N LEU A 84 3.40 3.20 6.26
CA LEU A 84 2.07 3.77 6.49
C LEU A 84 2.14 5.02 7.38
N TYR A 85 2.94 5.00 8.43
CA TYR A 85 3.17 6.16 9.31
C TYR A 85 3.84 7.31 8.55
N MET A 86 4.94 7.02 7.83
CA MET A 86 5.75 8.04 7.14
C MET A 86 4.99 8.72 6.00
N PHE A 87 4.28 7.95 5.18
CA PHE A 87 3.59 8.46 3.99
C PHE A 87 2.11 8.76 4.22
N GLY A 88 1.45 8.01 5.09
CA GLY A 88 0.03 8.17 5.37
C GLY A 88 -0.31 9.48 6.05
N GLY A 89 0.46 9.87 7.08
CA GLY A 89 0.21 11.10 7.82
C GLY A 89 0.14 12.36 6.95
N PRO A 90 1.18 12.68 6.17
CA PRO A 90 1.18 13.84 5.27
C PRO A 90 0.08 13.80 4.20
N LEU A 91 -0.22 12.62 3.65
CA LEU A 91 -1.28 12.46 2.66
C LEU A 91 -2.67 12.67 3.26
N GLU A 92 -2.91 12.15 4.46
CA GLU A 92 -4.18 12.38 5.18
C GLU A 92 -4.36 13.85 5.54
N GLN A 93 -3.30 14.53 5.99
CA GLN A 93 -3.34 15.98 6.25
C GLN A 93 -3.68 16.78 4.99
N THR A 94 -3.21 16.35 3.82
CA THR A 94 -3.46 17.03 2.54
C THR A 94 -4.87 16.78 1.99
N TRP A 95 -5.37 15.54 2.11
CA TRP A 95 -6.63 15.11 1.47
C TRP A 95 -7.83 15.05 2.41
N GLY A 96 -7.57 15.02 3.72
CA GLY A 96 -8.54 14.68 4.75
C GLY A 96 -8.79 13.16 4.85
N SER A 97 -9.24 12.72 6.02
CA SER A 97 -9.35 11.30 6.38
C SER A 97 -10.20 10.48 5.40
N ARG A 98 -11.34 11.05 4.93
CA ARG A 98 -12.26 10.34 4.03
C ARG A 98 -11.60 9.99 2.68
N ARG A 99 -10.95 10.96 2.03
CA ARG A 99 -10.28 10.73 0.74
C ARG A 99 -9.07 9.82 0.90
N PHE A 100 -8.30 10.01 1.96
CA PHE A 100 -7.16 9.18 2.30
C PHE A 100 -7.56 7.71 2.47
N THR A 101 -8.56 7.43 3.29
CA THR A 101 -9.05 6.05 3.51
C THR A 101 -9.59 5.43 2.23
N THR A 102 -10.40 6.18 1.45
CA THR A 102 -10.92 5.72 0.15
C THR A 102 -9.77 5.37 -0.79
N TYR A 103 -8.76 6.22 -0.89
CA TYR A 103 -7.57 5.99 -1.71
C TYR A 103 -6.84 4.72 -1.29
N TYR A 104 -6.54 4.58 0.00
CA TYR A 104 -5.83 3.43 0.55
C TYR A 104 -6.55 2.11 0.29
N LEU A 105 -7.86 2.06 0.54
CA LEU A 105 -8.66 0.86 0.31
C LEU A 105 -8.78 0.50 -1.18
N ILE A 106 -8.87 1.48 -2.08
CA ILE A 106 -8.84 1.24 -3.53
C ILE A 106 -7.48 0.70 -3.95
N CYS A 107 -6.38 1.20 -3.40
CA CYS A 107 -5.04 0.65 -3.68
C CYS A 107 -4.91 -0.80 -3.22
N ILE A 108 -5.42 -1.15 -2.03
CA ILE A 108 -5.46 -2.54 -1.54
C ILE A 108 -6.28 -3.42 -2.49
N ALA A 109 -7.52 -3.02 -2.78
CA ALA A 109 -8.40 -3.81 -3.66
C ALA A 109 -7.81 -3.99 -5.06
N GLY A 110 -7.25 -2.92 -5.63
CA GLY A 110 -6.60 -2.94 -6.94
C GLY A 110 -5.34 -3.81 -6.97
N ALA A 111 -4.54 -3.77 -5.92
CA ALA A 111 -3.40 -4.66 -5.73
C ALA A 111 -3.85 -6.13 -5.68
N GLY A 112 -4.92 -6.40 -4.93
CA GLY A 112 -5.54 -7.72 -4.86
C GLY A 112 -6.03 -8.22 -6.21
N LEU A 113 -6.67 -7.37 -7.01
CA LEU A 113 -7.12 -7.74 -8.37
C LEU A 113 -5.94 -8.08 -9.29
N CYS A 114 -4.86 -7.30 -9.26
CA CYS A 114 -3.64 -7.62 -10.02
C CYS A 114 -3.04 -8.95 -9.57
N GLN A 115 -2.98 -9.18 -8.26
CA GLN A 115 -2.45 -10.42 -7.71
C GLN A 115 -3.32 -11.64 -8.03
N LEU A 116 -4.65 -11.50 -8.06
CA LEU A 116 -5.55 -12.57 -8.51
C LEU A 116 -5.28 -12.96 -9.96
N ALA A 117 -5.07 -11.99 -10.86
CA ALA A 117 -4.75 -12.27 -12.25
C ALA A 117 -3.43 -13.03 -12.40
N VAL A 118 -2.39 -12.60 -11.67
CA VAL A 118 -1.08 -13.28 -11.66
C VAL A 118 -1.18 -14.64 -11.01
N GLY A 119 -1.84 -14.76 -9.87
CA GLY A 119 -2.02 -16.02 -9.15
C GLY A 119 -2.79 -17.05 -9.97
N TRP A 120 -3.85 -16.62 -10.67
CA TRP A 120 -4.59 -17.48 -11.61
C TRP A 120 -3.69 -17.98 -12.72
N TRP A 121 -2.92 -17.10 -13.36
CA TRP A 121 -2.00 -17.49 -14.42
C TRP A 121 -0.94 -18.49 -13.92
N MET A 122 -0.39 -18.29 -12.72
CA MET A 122 0.58 -19.20 -12.13
C MET A 122 -0.01 -20.59 -11.84
N VAL A 123 -1.25 -20.64 -11.31
CA VAL A 123 -1.96 -21.91 -11.07
C VAL A 123 -2.22 -22.66 -12.39
N GLN A 124 -2.65 -21.95 -13.46
CA GLN A 124 -2.83 -22.55 -14.78
C GLN A 124 -1.49 -23.08 -15.37
N ALA A 125 -0.38 -22.47 -15.01
CA ALA A 125 0.96 -22.91 -15.39
C ALA A 125 1.50 -24.09 -14.53
N GLY A 126 0.67 -24.65 -13.63
CA GLY A 126 1.01 -25.81 -12.80
C GLY A 126 1.74 -25.47 -11.50
N ASN A 127 1.81 -24.19 -11.10
CA ASN A 127 2.39 -23.81 -9.82
C ASN A 127 1.41 -24.04 -8.67
N ALA A 128 1.93 -24.31 -7.47
CA ALA A 128 1.11 -24.44 -6.28
C ALA A 128 0.40 -23.11 -5.95
N ALA A 129 -0.86 -23.21 -5.51
CA ALA A 129 -1.60 -22.07 -5.00
C ALA A 129 -1.04 -21.66 -3.63
N TYR A 130 -0.70 -20.38 -3.46
CA TYR A 130 -0.29 -19.83 -2.17
C TYR A 130 -1.03 -18.51 -1.89
N PRO A 131 -1.36 -18.23 -0.62
CA PRO A 131 -2.09 -17.04 -0.25
C PRO A 131 -1.18 -15.82 -0.27
N THR A 132 -1.74 -14.68 -0.66
CA THR A 132 -1.10 -13.37 -0.55
C THR A 132 -1.70 -12.62 0.65
N LEU A 133 -0.85 -11.92 1.38
CA LEU A 133 -1.21 -11.10 2.54
C LEU A 133 -0.23 -9.93 2.69
N GLY A 134 -0.72 -8.82 3.21
CA GLY A 134 0.06 -7.62 3.49
C GLY A 134 -0.60 -6.32 3.11
N ALA A 135 -0.36 -5.30 3.93
CA ALA A 135 -0.80 -3.92 3.67
C ALA A 135 -0.03 -3.26 2.51
N SER A 136 0.98 -3.93 1.97
CA SER A 136 1.97 -3.36 1.05
C SER A 136 1.35 -2.83 -0.25
N GLY A 137 0.30 -3.45 -0.79
CA GLY A 137 -0.43 -2.90 -1.94
C GLY A 137 -0.96 -1.48 -1.69
N GLY A 138 -1.55 -1.25 -0.52
CA GLY A 138 -1.96 0.10 -0.07
C GLY A 138 -0.76 1.02 0.16
N VAL A 139 0.29 0.53 0.81
CA VAL A 139 1.52 1.27 1.11
C VAL A 139 2.23 1.72 -0.18
N PHE A 140 2.33 0.87 -1.19
CA PHE A 140 2.90 1.24 -2.49
C PHE A 140 2.04 2.29 -3.22
N GLY A 141 0.72 2.22 -3.07
CA GLY A 141 -0.19 3.29 -3.50
C GLY A 141 0.11 4.62 -2.79
N LEU A 142 0.30 4.60 -1.46
CA LEU A 142 0.69 5.80 -0.69
C LEU A 142 2.06 6.34 -1.11
N LEU A 143 3.02 5.46 -1.35
CA LEU A 143 4.35 5.83 -1.82
C LEU A 143 4.28 6.56 -3.16
N LEU A 144 3.50 6.04 -4.11
CA LEU A 144 3.26 6.70 -5.38
C LEU A 144 2.62 8.09 -5.19
N ALA A 145 1.55 8.17 -4.39
CA ALA A 145 0.88 9.44 -4.11
C ALA A 145 1.84 10.47 -3.50
N TYR A 146 2.65 10.04 -2.55
CA TYR A 146 3.64 10.89 -1.90
C TYR A 146 4.66 11.44 -2.92
N GLY A 147 5.19 10.59 -3.78
CA GLY A 147 6.12 11.01 -4.84
C GLY A 147 5.48 11.93 -5.89
N MET A 148 4.16 11.83 -6.11
CA MET A 148 3.42 12.70 -7.03
C MET A 148 3.03 14.06 -6.42
N LEU A 149 2.78 14.11 -5.11
CA LEU A 149 2.36 15.34 -4.40
C LEU A 149 3.56 16.10 -3.84
N PHE A 150 4.56 15.38 -3.36
CA PHE A 150 5.74 15.94 -2.71
C PHE A 150 7.06 15.53 -3.41
N PRO A 151 7.20 15.76 -4.74
CA PRO A 151 8.26 15.17 -5.56
C PRO A 151 9.69 15.55 -5.14
N TYR A 152 9.85 16.70 -4.51
CA TYR A 152 11.15 17.24 -4.08
C TYR A 152 11.45 17.02 -2.60
N GLN A 153 10.46 16.52 -1.84
CA GLN A 153 10.67 16.18 -0.43
C GLN A 153 11.74 15.09 -0.32
N GLN A 154 12.64 15.25 0.64
CA GLN A 154 13.68 14.25 0.88
C GLN A 154 13.14 13.13 1.76
N ILE A 155 13.39 11.90 1.31
CA ILE A 155 13.18 10.68 2.10
C ILE A 155 14.56 10.16 2.47
N MET A 156 14.77 9.87 3.75
CA MET A 156 15.97 9.21 4.23
C MET A 156 15.76 7.70 4.13
N LEU A 157 16.60 7.00 3.37
CA LEU A 157 16.63 5.54 3.39
C LEU A 157 17.10 5.05 4.76
N LEU A 158 16.60 3.90 5.21
CA LEU A 158 17.02 3.32 6.48
C LEU A 158 18.46 2.79 6.40
N PHE A 159 18.74 2.06 5.33
CA PHE A 159 20.03 1.41 5.10
C PHE A 159 20.36 1.36 3.60
N PRO A 160 21.49 1.96 3.18
CA PRO A 160 22.26 2.97 3.91
C PRO A 160 21.48 4.28 4.06
N PRO A 161 21.78 5.14 5.04
CA PRO A 161 21.03 6.39 5.28
C PRO A 161 21.37 7.44 4.22
N ILE A 162 20.81 7.27 3.03
CA ILE A 162 21.01 8.16 1.89
C ILE A 162 19.77 9.02 1.71
N PRO A 163 19.88 10.37 1.74
CA PRO A 163 18.78 11.25 1.42
C PRO A 163 18.47 11.19 -0.08
N MET A 164 17.21 10.97 -0.43
CA MET A 164 16.76 10.87 -1.80
C MET A 164 15.45 11.63 -2.00
N LYS A 165 15.29 12.29 -3.15
CA LYS A 165 14.00 12.93 -3.49
C LYS A 165 12.90 11.88 -3.62
N ALA A 166 11.72 12.17 -3.07
CA ALA A 166 10.57 11.25 -3.09
C ALA A 166 10.25 10.74 -4.49
N ARG A 167 10.28 11.62 -5.50
CA ARG A 167 10.08 11.21 -6.90
C ARG A 167 11.09 10.16 -7.36
N THR A 168 12.36 10.35 -7.07
CA THR A 168 13.43 9.42 -7.45
C THR A 168 13.23 8.08 -6.74
N PHE A 169 12.96 8.11 -5.44
CA PHE A 169 12.68 6.92 -4.65
C PHE A 169 11.53 6.08 -5.22
N VAL A 170 10.40 6.72 -5.54
CA VAL A 170 9.23 6.04 -6.11
C VAL A 170 9.53 5.39 -7.45
N ILE A 171 10.26 6.09 -8.33
CA ILE A 171 10.65 5.55 -9.65
C ILE A 171 11.56 4.33 -9.48
N LEU A 172 12.60 4.45 -8.66
CA LEU A 172 13.54 3.35 -8.43
C LEU A 172 12.85 2.13 -7.81
N TYR A 173 11.97 2.35 -6.82
CA TYR A 173 11.22 1.26 -6.21
C TYR A 173 10.27 0.59 -7.20
N GLY A 174 9.53 1.36 -8.00
CA GLY A 174 8.65 0.81 -9.04
C GLY A 174 9.40 -0.01 -10.09
N VAL A 175 10.58 0.47 -10.52
CA VAL A 175 11.45 -0.27 -11.45
C VAL A 175 11.99 -1.54 -10.81
N ALA A 176 12.42 -1.48 -9.54
CA ALA A 176 12.89 -2.65 -8.81
C ALA A 176 11.79 -3.71 -8.66
N GLU A 177 10.57 -3.32 -8.27
CA GLU A 177 9.42 -4.22 -8.18
C GLU A 177 9.10 -4.90 -9.51
N LEU A 178 9.17 -4.15 -10.61
CA LEU A 178 8.96 -4.70 -11.94
C LEU A 178 10.05 -5.72 -12.30
N PHE A 179 11.32 -5.38 -12.07
CA PHE A 179 12.45 -6.26 -12.33
C PHE A 179 12.39 -7.54 -11.50
N LEU A 180 12.15 -7.42 -10.19
CA LEU A 180 12.06 -8.56 -9.28
C LEU A 180 10.85 -9.45 -9.60
N GLY A 181 9.72 -8.86 -9.99
CA GLY A 181 8.51 -9.59 -10.39
C GLY A 181 8.72 -10.44 -11.65
N PHE A 182 9.48 -9.95 -12.62
CA PHE A 182 9.79 -10.71 -13.84
C PHE A 182 10.91 -11.74 -13.66
N THR A 183 11.92 -11.44 -12.85
CA THR A 183 13.06 -12.34 -12.66
C THR A 183 12.81 -13.43 -11.63
N GLY A 184 11.83 -13.25 -10.73
CA GLY A 184 11.58 -14.18 -9.64
C GLY A 184 12.71 -14.29 -8.61
N LEU A 185 13.67 -13.35 -8.61
CA LEU A 185 14.85 -13.38 -7.73
C LEU A 185 14.49 -13.26 -6.24
N GLN A 186 13.30 -12.80 -5.92
CA GLN A 186 12.83 -12.66 -4.53
C GLN A 186 11.50 -13.42 -4.35
N PRO A 187 11.54 -14.74 -4.20
CA PRO A 187 10.34 -15.54 -4.01
C PRO A 187 9.62 -15.19 -2.70
N GLY A 188 8.29 -15.33 -2.71
CA GLY A 188 7.46 -15.03 -1.54
C GLY A 188 7.06 -13.54 -1.40
N VAL A 189 7.50 -12.67 -2.30
CA VAL A 189 7.06 -11.27 -2.37
C VAL A 189 6.10 -11.09 -3.56
N ALA A 190 4.94 -10.48 -3.29
CA ALA A 190 3.91 -10.23 -4.29
C ALA A 190 4.18 -8.93 -5.07
N HIS A 191 5.25 -8.90 -5.87
CA HIS A 191 5.70 -7.71 -6.62
C HIS A 191 4.61 -7.11 -7.50
N PHE A 192 3.81 -7.94 -8.15
CA PHE A 192 2.70 -7.47 -8.99
C PHE A 192 1.54 -6.88 -8.18
N ALA A 193 1.34 -7.29 -6.92
CA ALA A 193 0.41 -6.60 -6.02
C ALA A 193 0.92 -5.19 -5.68
N HIS A 194 2.22 -5.00 -5.45
CA HIS A 194 2.82 -3.70 -5.21
C HIS A 194 2.61 -2.76 -6.40
N LEU A 195 2.94 -3.22 -7.60
CA LEU A 195 2.70 -2.49 -8.85
C LEU A 195 1.21 -2.23 -9.10
N GLY A 196 0.34 -3.18 -8.76
CA GLY A 196 -1.12 -3.02 -8.80
C GLY A 196 -1.59 -1.89 -7.89
N GLY A 197 -1.09 -1.83 -6.65
CA GLY A 197 -1.38 -0.73 -5.73
C GLY A 197 -0.96 0.64 -6.27
N MET A 198 0.23 0.73 -6.88
CA MET A 198 0.69 1.95 -7.56
C MET A 198 -0.20 2.30 -8.76
N LEU A 199 -0.55 1.34 -9.61
CA LEU A 199 -1.40 1.55 -10.79
C LEU A 199 -2.77 2.10 -10.39
N PHE A 200 -3.47 1.44 -9.46
CA PHE A 200 -4.78 1.88 -9.01
C PHE A 200 -4.71 3.22 -8.27
N GLY A 201 -3.66 3.46 -7.48
CA GLY A 201 -3.39 4.75 -6.88
C GLY A 201 -3.22 5.86 -7.92
N TRP A 202 -2.46 5.60 -9.00
CA TRP A 202 -2.31 6.51 -10.12
C TRP A 202 -3.65 6.80 -10.80
N LEU A 203 -4.46 5.78 -11.06
CA LEU A 203 -5.78 5.92 -11.66
C LEU A 203 -6.70 6.81 -10.81
N VAL A 204 -6.74 6.60 -9.49
CA VAL A 204 -7.54 7.43 -8.57
C VAL A 204 -7.10 8.89 -8.60
N ILE A 205 -5.79 9.17 -8.56
CA ILE A 205 -5.27 10.54 -8.63
C ILE A 205 -5.64 11.19 -9.97
N ARG A 206 -5.50 10.46 -11.08
CA ARG A 206 -5.90 10.93 -12.42
C ARG A 206 -7.39 11.24 -12.48
N TYR A 207 -8.23 10.37 -11.93
CA TYR A 207 -9.67 10.57 -11.82
C TYR A 207 -10.00 11.84 -11.03
N TRP A 208 -9.40 12.02 -9.85
CA TRP A 208 -9.64 13.20 -9.01
C TRP A 208 -9.18 14.51 -9.67
N ARG A 209 -8.14 14.44 -10.50
CA ARG A 209 -7.63 15.59 -11.27
C ARG A 209 -8.40 15.84 -12.57
N GLY A 210 -9.34 14.98 -12.94
CA GLY A 210 -10.05 15.06 -14.23
C GLY A 210 -9.13 14.91 -15.43
N GLN A 211 -8.07 14.09 -15.30
CA GLN A 211 -7.07 13.83 -16.33
C GLN A 211 -7.39 12.52 -17.09
N PRO A 212 -6.90 12.33 -18.34
CA PRO A 212 -7.07 11.06 -19.04
C PRO A 212 -6.58 9.86 -18.20
N PRO A 213 -7.21 8.66 -18.31
CA PRO A 213 -8.28 8.27 -19.23
C PRO A 213 -9.69 8.74 -18.83
N PHE A 214 -9.88 9.39 -17.67
CA PHE A 214 -11.19 9.77 -17.14
C PHE A 214 -11.64 11.20 -17.53
N GLY A 215 -10.76 11.97 -18.17
CA GLY A 215 -11.02 13.36 -18.58
C GLY A 215 -11.53 13.46 -19.99
N GLY A 216 -12.85 13.52 -20.19
CA GLY A 216 -13.49 14.08 -21.37
C GLY A 216 -14.12 15.43 -21.00
N ASN A 217 -13.65 16.52 -21.59
CA ASN A 217 -14.23 17.87 -21.67
C ASN A 217 -14.98 18.42 -20.43
N ARG A 218 -14.51 18.16 -19.22
CA ARG A 218 -15.03 18.82 -18.00
C ARG A 218 -14.23 20.11 -17.76
N ARG A 219 -14.95 21.25 -17.77
CA ARG A 219 -14.48 22.58 -17.39
C ARG A 219 -13.43 22.50 -16.28
N LYS A 220 -12.30 23.20 -16.48
CA LYS A 220 -11.15 23.32 -15.58
C LYS A 220 -11.59 23.38 -14.12
N ARG A 221 -11.46 22.27 -13.39
CA ARG A 221 -11.50 22.32 -11.93
C ARG A 221 -10.19 22.96 -11.47
N PRO A 222 -10.24 23.90 -10.51
CA PRO A 222 -9.03 24.54 -10.04
C PRO A 222 -8.04 23.47 -9.54
N PRO A 223 -6.73 23.69 -9.74
CA PRO A 223 -5.71 22.77 -9.26
C PRO A 223 -5.86 22.59 -7.75
N LEU A 224 -5.76 21.34 -7.30
CA LEU A 224 -5.58 21.07 -5.87
C LEU A 224 -4.34 21.86 -5.46
N ARG A 225 -4.50 22.81 -4.54
CA ARG A 225 -3.41 23.66 -4.08
C ARG A 225 -2.25 22.77 -3.65
N SER A 226 -1.14 22.92 -4.37
CA SER A 226 0.18 22.52 -3.86
C SER A 226 0.51 23.49 -2.72
N VAL A 227 0.64 22.97 -1.51
CA VAL A 227 1.24 23.69 -0.39
C VAL A 227 2.75 23.57 -0.51
#